data_80cd37bf4dea9f77cdfce60944bde8a2
#
_entry.id   80cd37bf4dea9f77cdfce60944bde8a2
#
_cell.length_a   1.000
_cell.length_b   1.000
_cell.length_c   1.000
_cell.angle_alpha   90.00
_cell.angle_beta   90.00
_cell.angle_gamma   90.00
#
_symmetry.space_group_name_H-M   'P 1'
#
loop_
_entity.id
_entity.type
_entity.pdbx_description
1 polymer ?
#
loop_
_entity_poly.entity_id
_entity_poly.type
_entity_poly.pdbx_seq_one_letter_code
_entity_poly.pdbx_strand_id
1 'polypeptide(L)'
;MKNYNTYILIIIISLFSVNCNDDFVDIPPEYSIDSENYFNIPEDYAQAVIAAYDLLQTTYLNSMLGEIASDNTLCGGESATDVPGFQQIDDMIHTPVNDNLQDLWSWMFAGVQRAAYVIEFKDKIDFDGKDALIAEAYFLRAYYNFELVKWFGPIPIKAEGRFSVGDEQRLPRSPISDVYELIEDDLLAAIPNLPLTPGQEGRVTSGAAKSLLGKAYVYQDKFDEASSILEEVINSGAYTLVENYDEIFEHQGENGAEAVFEVQYSDAEGASFDCFQCSEGNIAVGFNGIRQYNGPVFDSGFSFNVPTQEAVDAFETGDLRKDVAILDIVRWAAQRGATYGRGYEHTGYFNRKYIARKGDSNVGDQNLTNPNNYRAIRYADVLLLAAEANARKTTPDENKARNYLNLVRQRAFGTTSKAITASGSTLQDAIFDERRVEFVGEGHRFFDLVRTGRAAQEIDGFTPNKNELFPVPFEEIQFSNGNWEQNNGY
;
A
#
# COMPACT_ATOMS: atom_id res chain seq x y z
N MET A 1 38.97 76.27 -15.94
CA MET A 1 37.58 75.86 -16.09
C MET A 1 37.36 74.36 -16.59
N LYS A 2 38.40 73.60 -16.85
CA LYS A 2 38.28 72.25 -17.41
C LYS A 2 38.10 71.12 -16.35
N ASN A 3 38.42 71.37 -15.08
CA ASN A 3 38.41 70.34 -14.05
C ASN A 3 37.14 70.30 -13.19
N TYR A 4 36.29 71.30 -13.18
CA TYR A 4 35.05 71.36 -12.39
C TYR A 4 33.98 70.44 -12.95
N ASN A 5 33.87 70.29 -14.25
CA ASN A 5 32.91 69.44 -14.89
C ASN A 5 33.18 67.89 -14.63
N THR A 6 34.46 67.52 -14.46
CA THR A 6 34.86 66.14 -14.15
C THR A 6 34.53 65.78 -12.72
N TYR A 7 34.69 66.71 -11.76
CA TYR A 7 34.28 66.46 -10.36
C TYR A 7 32.76 66.41 -10.16
N ILE A 8 32.02 67.23 -10.91
CA ILE A 8 30.54 67.17 -10.91
C ILE A 8 30.06 65.88 -11.51
N LEU A 9 30.68 65.34 -12.56
CA LEU A 9 30.31 64.05 -13.15
C LEU A 9 30.61 62.89 -12.21
N ILE A 10 31.71 62.91 -11.46
CA ILE A 10 32.06 61.89 -10.46
C ILE A 10 31.10 61.92 -9.27
N ILE A 11 30.69 63.11 -8.81
CA ILE A 11 29.71 63.26 -7.73
C ILE A 11 28.31 62.76 -8.16
N ILE A 12 27.89 62.97 -9.39
CA ILE A 12 26.63 62.50 -9.94
C ILE A 12 26.64 60.97 -10.08
N ILE A 13 27.78 60.41 -10.52
CA ILE A 13 27.93 58.96 -10.64
C ILE A 13 27.93 58.26 -9.24
N SER A 14 28.52 58.89 -8.23
CA SER A 14 28.51 58.35 -6.85
C SER A 14 27.17 58.49 -6.14
N LEU A 15 26.27 59.36 -6.57
CA LEU A 15 24.91 59.49 -6.04
C LEU A 15 23.92 58.44 -6.61
N PHE A 16 24.28 57.79 -7.71
CA PHE A 16 23.50 56.66 -8.27
C PHE A 16 23.91 55.27 -7.77
N SER A 17 24.98 55.17 -6.97
CA SER A 17 25.48 53.89 -6.45
C SER A 17 25.00 53.57 -5.04
N VAL A 18 24.07 54.29 -4.44
CA VAL A 18 23.60 54.08 -3.07
C VAL A 18 22.09 53.90 -3.08
N ASN A 19 21.61 52.91 -3.80
CA ASN A 19 20.25 52.39 -3.57
C ASN A 19 20.08 50.99 -4.23
N CYS A 20 20.90 50.07 -3.84
CA CYS A 20 20.43 48.66 -3.83
C CYS A 20 20.05 48.38 -2.37
N ASN A 21 18.81 48.63 -2.06
CA ASN A 21 18.21 48.08 -0.87
C ASN A 21 17.86 46.63 -1.21
N ASP A 22 18.34 45.67 -0.45
CA ASP A 22 18.03 44.26 -0.63
C ASP A 22 16.51 43.97 -0.56
N ASP A 23 15.74 44.87 0.06
CA ASP A 23 14.28 44.85 0.11
C ASP A 23 13.56 44.98 -1.25
N PHE A 24 14.26 45.34 -2.34
CA PHE A 24 13.64 45.43 -3.67
C PHE A 24 13.59 44.07 -4.40
N VAL A 25 14.36 43.10 -3.92
CA VAL A 25 14.45 41.76 -4.52
C VAL A 25 13.60 40.76 -3.73
N ASP A 26 13.30 41.05 -2.46
CA ASP A 26 12.42 40.25 -1.59
C ASP A 26 10.97 40.77 -1.62
N ILE A 27 10.36 40.78 -2.80
CA ILE A 27 8.89 40.76 -2.86
C ILE A 27 8.49 39.30 -2.79
N PRO A 28 8.00 38.78 -1.63
CA PRO A 28 7.37 37.46 -1.62
C PRO A 28 6.28 37.50 -2.68
N PRO A 29 6.19 36.51 -3.56
CA PRO A 29 5.11 36.46 -4.55
C PRO A 29 3.79 36.53 -3.79
N GLU A 30 2.96 37.51 -4.13
CA GLU A 30 1.68 37.81 -3.44
C GLU A 30 0.68 36.62 -3.46
N TYR A 31 1.07 35.54 -4.15
CA TYR A 31 0.31 34.31 -4.37
C TYR A 31 1.14 33.01 -4.21
N SER A 32 2.36 33.04 -3.66
CA SER A 32 3.03 31.81 -3.26
C SER A 32 2.61 31.41 -1.86
N ILE A 33 1.93 30.30 -1.73
CA ILE A 33 1.73 29.62 -0.47
C ILE A 33 3.10 29.02 -0.11
N ASP A 34 3.87 29.67 0.74
CA ASP A 34 5.05 29.09 1.34
C ASP A 34 4.67 28.36 2.64
N SER A 35 5.54 27.49 3.12
CA SER A 35 5.27 26.69 4.31
C SER A 35 5.10 27.52 5.59
N GLU A 36 5.61 28.76 5.64
CA GLU A 36 5.44 29.67 6.77
C GLU A 36 4.05 30.32 6.77
N ASN A 37 3.46 30.51 5.59
CA ASN A 37 2.16 31.13 5.38
C ASN A 37 1.00 30.10 5.26
N TYR A 38 1.30 28.79 5.38
CA TYR A 38 0.31 27.72 5.42
C TYR A 38 0.07 27.27 6.88
N PHE A 39 -0.97 26.49 7.15
CA PHE A 39 -1.36 26.05 8.50
C PHE A 39 -1.75 27.18 9.45
N ASN A 40 -2.46 28.20 8.95
CA ASN A 40 -2.95 29.31 9.75
C ASN A 40 -4.41 29.17 10.18
N ILE A 41 -5.16 28.30 9.52
CA ILE A 41 -6.58 28.02 9.80
C ILE A 41 -6.82 26.49 9.82
N PRO A 42 -7.90 26.01 10.47
CA PRO A 42 -8.24 24.58 10.54
C PRO A 42 -8.35 23.89 9.17
N GLU A 43 -8.87 24.62 8.17
CA GLU A 43 -9.06 24.14 6.81
C GLU A 43 -7.75 23.77 6.13
N ASP A 44 -6.65 24.46 6.44
CA ASP A 44 -5.30 24.15 5.91
C ASP A 44 -4.85 22.75 6.37
N TYR A 45 -5.11 22.41 7.64
CA TYR A 45 -4.79 21.08 8.18
C TYR A 45 -5.64 20.00 7.52
N ALA A 46 -6.95 20.26 7.39
CA ALA A 46 -7.85 19.30 6.75
C ALA A 46 -7.44 19.02 5.30
N GLN A 47 -7.11 20.06 4.53
CA GLN A 47 -6.65 19.91 3.14
C GLN A 47 -5.30 19.20 3.05
N ALA A 48 -4.35 19.51 3.95
CA ALA A 48 -3.06 18.84 3.97
C ALA A 48 -3.18 17.34 4.31
N VAL A 49 -4.09 16.98 5.23
CA VAL A 49 -4.40 15.58 5.53
C VAL A 49 -5.03 14.89 4.32
N ILE A 50 -5.99 15.53 3.63
CA ILE A 50 -6.58 14.99 2.38
C ILE A 50 -5.49 14.76 1.34
N ALA A 51 -4.57 15.72 1.15
CA ALA A 51 -3.45 15.55 0.26
C ALA A 51 -2.50 14.39 0.65
N ALA A 52 -2.42 14.03 1.93
CA ALA A 52 -1.69 12.85 2.37
C ALA A 52 -2.46 11.54 2.10
N TYR A 53 -3.80 11.55 2.17
CA TYR A 53 -4.63 10.41 1.76
C TYR A 53 -4.55 10.13 0.26
N ASP A 54 -4.46 11.15 -0.57
CA ASP A 54 -4.42 11.06 -2.04
C ASP A 54 -3.39 10.02 -2.54
N LEU A 55 -2.21 9.99 -1.95
CA LEU A 55 -1.15 9.04 -2.32
C LEU A 55 -1.47 7.57 -1.97
N LEU A 56 -2.49 7.30 -1.16
CA LEU A 56 -2.93 5.91 -0.93
C LEU A 56 -3.43 5.25 -2.22
N GLN A 57 -3.99 6.04 -3.13
CA GLN A 57 -4.49 5.52 -4.41
C GLN A 57 -3.37 4.90 -5.25
N THR A 58 -2.12 5.28 -5.03
CA THR A 58 -0.96 4.66 -5.70
C THR A 58 -0.61 3.27 -5.18
N THR A 59 -1.17 2.85 -4.04
CA THR A 59 -0.90 1.51 -3.43
C THR A 59 -1.47 0.34 -4.24
N TYR A 60 -2.23 0.60 -5.30
CA TYR A 60 -2.56 -0.44 -6.28
C TYR A 60 -1.29 -1.14 -6.81
N LEU A 61 -0.20 -0.36 -7.00
CA LEU A 61 1.08 -0.90 -7.47
C LEU A 61 1.69 -1.87 -6.46
N ASN A 62 1.67 -1.51 -5.17
CA ASN A 62 2.18 -2.37 -4.09
C ASN A 62 1.45 -3.72 -4.07
N SER A 63 0.12 -3.70 -4.22
CA SER A 63 -0.70 -4.91 -4.26
C SER A 63 -0.40 -5.76 -5.49
N MET A 64 -0.31 -5.13 -6.66
CA MET A 64 0.02 -5.82 -7.92
C MET A 64 1.39 -6.48 -7.87
N LEU A 65 2.42 -5.73 -7.48
CA LEU A 65 3.78 -6.25 -7.41
C LEU A 65 3.93 -7.33 -6.33
N GLY A 66 3.26 -7.17 -5.18
CA GLY A 66 3.26 -8.16 -4.11
C GLY A 66 2.57 -9.47 -4.48
N GLU A 67 1.63 -9.42 -5.42
CA GLU A 67 0.98 -10.62 -5.94
C GLU A 67 1.86 -11.33 -6.99
N ILE A 68 2.34 -10.62 -8.01
CA ILE A 68 3.16 -11.21 -9.09
C ILE A 68 4.55 -11.64 -8.63
N ALA A 69 5.08 -11.09 -7.54
CA ALA A 69 6.32 -11.55 -6.93
C ALA A 69 6.17 -12.90 -6.18
N SER A 70 4.95 -13.46 -6.11
CA SER A 70 4.65 -14.65 -5.31
C SER A 70 4.43 -15.89 -6.16
N ASP A 71 4.35 -17.05 -5.51
CA ASP A 71 4.01 -18.34 -6.11
C ASP A 71 2.53 -18.49 -6.50
N ASN A 72 1.70 -17.48 -6.20
CA ASN A 72 0.26 -17.53 -6.49
C ASN A 72 -0.07 -17.16 -7.93
N THR A 73 0.70 -16.30 -8.58
CA THR A 73 0.38 -15.73 -9.88
C THR A 73 1.61 -15.54 -10.74
N LEU A 74 1.42 -15.50 -12.05
CA LEU A 74 2.40 -15.12 -13.04
C LEU A 74 2.06 -13.74 -13.61
N CYS A 75 3.09 -13.04 -14.08
CA CYS A 75 2.93 -11.80 -14.81
C CYS A 75 2.56 -12.11 -16.27
N GLY A 76 1.31 -11.95 -16.63
CA GLY A 76 0.82 -12.12 -17.99
C GLY A 76 1.14 -10.92 -18.89
N GLY A 77 0.09 -10.29 -19.45
CA GLY A 77 0.21 -9.18 -20.39
C GLY A 77 0.07 -9.63 -21.84
N GLU A 78 0.57 -8.82 -22.78
CA GLU A 78 0.51 -9.13 -24.21
C GLU A 78 1.67 -10.05 -24.63
N SER A 79 2.85 -9.83 -24.06
CA SER A 79 4.09 -10.56 -24.39
C SER A 79 5.07 -10.46 -23.21
N ALA A 80 6.16 -11.24 -23.26
CA ALA A 80 7.27 -11.18 -22.30
C ALA A 80 7.96 -9.80 -22.18
N THR A 81 7.65 -8.86 -23.06
CA THR A 81 8.21 -7.51 -23.05
C THR A 81 7.14 -6.43 -22.77
N ASP A 82 5.93 -6.85 -22.45
CA ASP A 82 4.86 -5.95 -22.04
C ASP A 82 5.06 -5.59 -20.57
N VAL A 83 5.21 -4.29 -20.27
CA VAL A 83 5.59 -3.75 -18.95
C VAL A 83 6.81 -4.52 -18.37
N PRO A 84 8.01 -4.34 -18.94
CA PRO A 84 9.18 -5.15 -18.57
C PRO A 84 9.51 -5.17 -17.08
N GLY A 85 9.17 -4.09 -16.36
CA GLY A 85 9.38 -4.00 -14.92
C GLY A 85 8.55 -5.03 -14.13
N PHE A 86 7.31 -5.30 -14.55
CA PHE A 86 6.49 -6.33 -13.94
C PHE A 86 7.04 -7.73 -14.21
N GLN A 87 7.42 -8.02 -15.48
CA GLN A 87 8.00 -9.30 -15.85
C GLN A 87 9.29 -9.61 -15.07
N GLN A 88 10.15 -8.58 -14.89
CA GLN A 88 11.39 -8.74 -14.11
C GLN A 88 11.12 -9.06 -12.63
N ILE A 89 10.03 -8.55 -12.06
CA ILE A 89 9.65 -8.82 -10.65
C ILE A 89 9.12 -10.24 -10.51
N ASP A 90 8.27 -10.68 -11.41
CA ASP A 90 7.77 -12.06 -11.49
C ASP A 90 8.91 -13.08 -11.59
N ASP A 91 9.83 -12.87 -12.54
CA ASP A 91 10.97 -13.75 -12.79
C ASP A 91 12.13 -13.62 -11.76
N MET A 92 12.01 -12.78 -10.72
CA MET A 92 13.07 -12.47 -9.74
C MET A 92 14.39 -11.98 -10.36
N ILE A 93 14.33 -11.34 -11.54
CA ILE A 93 15.49 -10.80 -12.27
C ILE A 93 15.54 -9.27 -12.29
N HIS A 94 14.70 -8.62 -11.50
CA HIS A 94 14.66 -7.18 -11.36
C HIS A 94 16.01 -6.60 -10.89
N THR A 95 16.27 -5.35 -11.28
CA THR A 95 17.52 -4.64 -11.02
C THR A 95 17.21 -3.23 -10.47
N PRO A 96 18.22 -2.49 -10.00
CA PRO A 96 18.03 -1.11 -9.50
C PRO A 96 17.44 -0.11 -10.52
N VAL A 97 17.42 -0.45 -11.81
CA VAL A 97 16.84 0.41 -12.87
C VAL A 97 15.42 0.00 -13.25
N ASN A 98 14.74 -0.74 -12.41
CA ASN A 98 13.34 -1.11 -12.63
C ASN A 98 12.42 0.07 -12.32
N ASP A 99 11.71 0.58 -13.35
CA ASP A 99 10.87 1.77 -13.26
C ASP A 99 9.71 1.61 -12.25
N ASN A 100 9.14 0.42 -12.12
CA ASN A 100 8.03 0.19 -11.19
C ASN A 100 8.49 0.20 -9.72
N LEU A 101 9.71 -0.21 -9.45
CA LEU A 101 10.32 -0.07 -8.11
C LEU A 101 10.67 1.38 -7.80
N GLN A 102 11.09 2.16 -8.82
CA GLN A 102 11.28 3.61 -8.70
C GLN A 102 9.96 4.31 -8.38
N ASP A 103 8.89 3.98 -9.09
CA ASP A 103 7.56 4.53 -8.83
C ASP A 103 7.09 4.22 -7.41
N LEU A 104 7.18 2.95 -6.99
CA LEU A 104 6.80 2.52 -5.65
C LEU A 104 7.56 3.30 -4.57
N TRP A 105 8.89 3.41 -4.70
CA TRP A 105 9.72 4.19 -3.78
C TRP A 105 9.26 5.65 -3.74
N SER A 106 9.21 6.29 -4.89
CA SER A 106 8.93 7.73 -5.01
C SER A 106 7.53 8.09 -4.50
N TRP A 107 6.51 7.28 -4.84
CA TRP A 107 5.13 7.54 -4.43
C TRP A 107 4.92 7.33 -2.93
N MET A 108 5.50 6.27 -2.37
CA MET A 108 5.42 6.05 -0.92
C MET A 108 6.15 7.13 -0.13
N PHE A 109 7.35 7.57 -0.59
CA PHE A 109 8.03 8.71 0.03
C PHE A 109 7.29 10.03 -0.14
N ALA A 110 6.60 10.25 -1.25
CA ALA A 110 5.71 11.41 -1.39
C ALA A 110 4.58 11.38 -0.34
N GLY A 111 4.02 10.19 -0.06
CA GLY A 111 3.05 10.00 1.01
C GLY A 111 3.64 10.30 2.40
N VAL A 112 4.82 9.77 2.71
CA VAL A 112 5.57 10.10 3.94
C VAL A 112 5.75 11.62 4.08
N GLN A 113 6.18 12.29 3.00
CA GLN A 113 6.45 13.73 2.97
C GLN A 113 5.19 14.56 3.23
N ARG A 114 4.07 14.21 2.60
CA ARG A 114 2.78 14.91 2.80
C ARG A 114 2.25 14.73 4.24
N ALA A 115 2.32 13.52 4.79
CA ALA A 115 1.92 13.27 6.17
C ALA A 115 2.86 13.97 7.17
N ALA A 116 4.17 13.92 6.94
CA ALA A 116 5.17 14.60 7.77
C ALA A 116 4.99 16.13 7.76
N TYR A 117 4.45 16.70 6.67
CA TYR A 117 4.17 18.13 6.59
C TYR A 117 3.08 18.57 7.59
N VAL A 118 2.05 17.78 7.76
CA VAL A 118 1.02 18.03 8.78
C VAL A 118 1.61 17.93 10.18
N ILE A 119 2.42 16.89 10.43
CA ILE A 119 3.05 16.64 11.73
C ILE A 119 4.04 17.74 12.12
N GLU A 120 4.81 18.28 11.16
CA GLU A 120 5.76 19.38 11.36
C GLU A 120 5.09 20.63 11.94
N PHE A 121 3.86 20.92 11.52
CA PHE A 121 3.13 22.11 11.94
C PHE A 121 2.04 21.83 12.98
N LYS A 122 2.04 20.65 13.60
CA LYS A 122 1.01 20.23 14.57
C LYS A 122 0.77 21.19 15.74
N ASP A 123 1.79 21.97 16.10
CA ASP A 123 1.77 22.89 17.24
C ASP A 123 1.62 24.37 16.85
N LYS A 124 1.40 24.67 15.52
CA LYS A 124 1.36 26.06 15.05
C LYS A 124 0.12 26.82 15.47
N ILE A 125 -1.06 26.18 15.44
CA ILE A 125 -2.32 26.73 15.91
C ILE A 125 -3.10 25.68 16.71
N ASP A 126 -4.09 26.15 17.50
CA ASP A 126 -5.00 25.30 18.27
C ASP A 126 -6.43 25.46 17.77
N PHE A 127 -7.15 24.34 17.58
CA PHE A 127 -8.54 24.31 17.14
C PHE A 127 -9.23 23.00 17.49
N ASP A 128 -10.55 23.01 17.53
CA ASP A 128 -11.34 21.81 17.83
C ASP A 128 -11.19 20.75 16.72
N GLY A 129 -10.84 19.52 17.09
CA GLY A 129 -10.62 18.41 16.14
C GLY A 129 -9.20 18.29 15.59
N LYS A 130 -8.28 19.18 15.98
CA LYS A 130 -6.87 19.13 15.57
C LYS A 130 -6.24 17.76 15.84
N ASP A 131 -6.40 17.24 17.05
CA ASP A 131 -5.74 16.00 17.48
C ASP A 131 -6.14 14.80 16.61
N ALA A 132 -7.39 14.77 16.13
CA ALA A 132 -7.83 13.74 15.20
C ALA A 132 -7.15 13.86 13.83
N LEU A 133 -7.04 15.06 13.27
CA LEU A 133 -6.33 15.28 11.98
C LEU A 133 -4.83 14.95 12.09
N ILE A 134 -4.19 15.32 13.20
CA ILE A 134 -2.79 14.94 13.44
C ILE A 134 -2.63 13.43 13.59
N ALA A 135 -3.57 12.77 14.26
CA ALA A 135 -3.58 11.31 14.40
C ALA A 135 -3.74 10.59 13.05
N GLU A 136 -4.57 11.13 12.14
CA GLU A 136 -4.67 10.63 10.77
C GLU A 136 -3.33 10.77 10.02
N ALA A 137 -2.63 11.90 10.17
CA ALA A 137 -1.32 12.11 9.56
C ALA A 137 -0.26 11.13 10.11
N TYR A 138 -0.26 10.85 11.42
CA TYR A 138 0.61 9.81 12.00
C TYR A 138 0.32 8.44 11.43
N PHE A 139 -0.96 8.03 11.34
CA PHE A 139 -1.31 6.75 10.70
C PHE A 139 -0.83 6.67 9.25
N LEU A 140 -1.04 7.71 8.46
CA LEU A 140 -0.64 7.75 7.05
C LEU A 140 0.88 7.65 6.91
N ARG A 141 1.66 8.37 7.74
CA ARG A 141 3.12 8.26 7.73
C ARG A 141 3.58 6.86 8.09
N ALA A 142 2.98 6.25 9.10
CA ALA A 142 3.26 4.86 9.49
C ALA A 142 2.93 3.87 8.38
N TYR A 143 1.78 4.04 7.70
CA TYR A 143 1.37 3.19 6.59
C TYR A 143 2.36 3.24 5.43
N TYR A 144 2.76 4.43 4.98
CA TYR A 144 3.74 4.58 3.91
C TYR A 144 5.12 4.05 4.28
N ASN A 145 5.59 4.28 5.51
CA ASN A 145 6.85 3.71 6.00
C ASN A 145 6.77 2.18 6.11
N PHE A 146 5.63 1.62 6.50
CA PHE A 146 5.41 0.17 6.52
C PHE A 146 5.47 -0.42 5.10
N GLU A 147 4.84 0.24 4.13
CA GLU A 147 4.96 -0.14 2.73
C GLU A 147 6.42 -0.11 2.26
N LEU A 148 7.17 0.95 2.55
CA LEU A 148 8.57 1.07 2.16
C LEU A 148 9.48 0.01 2.81
N VAL A 149 9.36 -0.19 4.13
CA VAL A 149 10.28 -1.09 4.85
C VAL A 149 10.10 -2.55 4.45
N LYS A 150 8.88 -2.99 4.15
CA LYS A 150 8.63 -4.37 3.72
C LYS A 150 9.20 -4.67 2.32
N TRP A 151 9.32 -3.65 1.44
CA TRP A 151 9.92 -3.78 0.11
C TRP A 151 11.43 -3.61 0.13
N PHE A 152 11.92 -2.54 0.75
CA PHE A 152 13.30 -2.07 0.61
C PHE A 152 14.16 -2.28 1.86
N GLY A 153 13.59 -2.70 2.97
CA GLY A 153 14.29 -2.88 4.24
C GLY A 153 14.72 -1.54 4.85
N PRO A 154 16.04 -1.30 5.05
CA PRO A 154 16.53 -0.02 5.52
C PRO A 154 16.13 1.11 4.57
N ILE A 155 15.57 2.19 5.11
CA ILE A 155 15.18 3.40 4.38
C ILE A 155 15.60 4.64 5.17
N PRO A 156 15.80 5.80 4.54
CA PRO A 156 15.96 7.04 5.28
C PRO A 156 14.66 7.39 6.00
N ILE A 157 14.75 7.76 7.27
CA ILE A 157 13.61 8.23 8.07
C ILE A 157 13.91 9.57 8.71
N LYS A 158 12.86 10.33 9.01
CA LYS A 158 12.92 11.58 9.75
C LYS A 158 11.69 11.66 10.67
N ALA A 159 11.93 11.52 11.98
CA ALA A 159 10.85 11.51 12.96
C ALA A 159 10.16 12.87 13.08
N GLU A 160 10.94 13.95 12.98
CA GLU A 160 10.44 15.32 13.09
C GLU A 160 10.49 16.03 11.74
N GLY A 161 9.32 16.42 11.25
CA GLY A 161 9.15 17.22 10.04
C GLY A 161 9.44 16.48 8.74
N ARG A 162 9.41 17.26 7.67
CA ARG A 162 9.64 16.80 6.29
C ARG A 162 11.12 16.61 6.00
N PHE A 163 11.41 15.82 4.98
CA PHE A 163 12.71 15.88 4.31
C PHE A 163 12.89 17.24 3.63
N SER A 164 14.08 17.77 3.72
CA SER A 164 14.51 19.01 3.09
C SER A 164 15.62 18.71 2.08
N VAL A 165 15.79 19.56 1.09
CA VAL A 165 16.87 19.44 0.11
C VAL A 165 18.23 19.33 0.82
N GLY A 166 18.98 18.29 0.49
CA GLY A 166 20.27 17.95 1.11
C GLY A 166 20.18 16.96 2.27
N ASP A 167 18.98 16.61 2.74
CA ASP A 167 18.81 15.53 3.74
C ASP A 167 19.26 14.18 3.17
N GLU A 168 19.02 13.94 1.88
CA GLU A 168 19.45 12.73 1.15
C GLU A 168 20.97 12.48 1.23
N GLN A 169 21.75 13.54 1.37
CA GLN A 169 23.21 13.45 1.49
C GLN A 169 23.70 13.35 2.95
N ARG A 170 22.82 13.56 3.92
CA ARG A 170 23.17 13.61 5.37
C ARG A 170 22.51 12.50 6.17
N LEU A 171 21.28 12.13 5.81
CA LEU A 171 20.56 11.08 6.51
C LEU A 171 20.87 9.74 5.83
N PRO A 172 21.46 8.78 6.54
CA PRO A 172 21.68 7.44 6.01
C PRO A 172 20.34 6.70 5.90
N ARG A 173 20.35 5.56 5.23
CA ARG A 173 19.28 4.57 5.38
C ARG A 173 19.32 4.04 6.82
N SER A 174 18.24 4.22 7.56
CA SER A 174 18.12 3.77 8.93
C SER A 174 17.92 2.25 8.98
N PRO A 175 18.45 1.57 10.01
CA PRO A 175 18.18 0.15 10.22
C PRO A 175 16.68 -0.17 10.23
N ILE A 176 16.32 -1.39 9.82
CA ILE A 176 14.92 -1.85 9.82
C ILE A 176 14.25 -1.67 11.18
N SER A 177 15.00 -1.93 12.29
CA SER A 177 14.51 -1.74 13.66
C SER A 177 14.03 -0.31 13.92
N ASP A 178 14.81 0.68 13.48
CA ASP A 178 14.52 2.09 13.73
C ASP A 178 13.34 2.57 12.89
N VAL A 179 13.18 2.00 11.65
CA VAL A 179 12.00 2.26 10.83
C VAL A 179 10.74 1.72 11.50
N TYR A 180 10.80 0.50 12.03
CA TYR A 180 9.66 -0.06 12.76
C TYR A 180 9.38 0.68 14.07
N GLU A 181 10.41 1.17 14.79
CA GLU A 181 10.22 2.00 15.98
C GLU A 181 9.44 3.28 15.63
N LEU A 182 9.79 3.95 14.54
CA LEU A 182 9.03 5.12 14.07
C LEU A 182 7.57 4.76 13.70
N ILE A 183 7.33 3.63 13.04
CA ILE A 183 5.98 3.14 12.70
C ILE A 183 5.17 2.89 13.98
N GLU A 184 5.77 2.24 14.97
CA GLU A 184 5.13 1.94 16.27
C GLU A 184 4.79 3.23 17.02
N ASP A 185 5.74 4.17 17.11
CA ASP A 185 5.55 5.46 17.78
C ASP A 185 4.42 6.27 17.14
N ASP A 186 4.39 6.34 15.81
CA ASP A 186 3.35 7.03 15.06
C ASP A 186 1.96 6.42 15.32
N LEU A 187 1.85 5.10 15.28
CA LEU A 187 0.58 4.41 15.51
C LEU A 187 0.13 4.51 16.97
N LEU A 188 1.05 4.41 17.92
CA LEU A 188 0.74 4.60 19.34
C LEU A 188 0.31 6.04 19.65
N ALA A 189 0.86 7.04 18.97
CA ALA A 189 0.42 8.43 19.06
C ALA A 189 -0.96 8.65 18.42
N ALA A 190 -1.25 7.94 17.33
CA ALA A 190 -2.51 8.06 16.59
C ALA A 190 -3.70 7.42 17.33
N ILE A 191 -3.56 6.21 17.85
CA ILE A 191 -4.64 5.38 18.40
C ILE A 191 -5.57 6.12 19.40
N PRO A 192 -5.08 6.87 20.40
CA PRO A 192 -5.95 7.51 21.39
C PRO A 192 -6.80 8.65 20.84
N ASN A 193 -6.41 9.23 19.70
CA ASN A 193 -7.06 10.40 19.12
C ASN A 193 -7.90 10.07 17.88
N LEU A 194 -7.83 8.85 17.38
CA LEU A 194 -8.66 8.38 16.27
C LEU A 194 -10.03 7.91 16.73
N PRO A 195 -11.10 8.17 15.95
CA PRO A 195 -12.45 7.73 16.28
C PRO A 195 -12.59 6.20 16.17
N LEU A 196 -13.59 5.63 16.87
CA LEU A 196 -13.96 4.21 16.73
C LEU A 196 -14.66 3.92 15.40
N THR A 197 -15.43 4.87 14.91
CA THR A 197 -16.12 4.81 13.61
C THR A 197 -15.74 6.04 12.81
N PRO A 198 -15.51 5.91 11.49
CA PRO A 198 -15.08 7.05 10.69
C PRO A 198 -16.18 8.10 10.61
N GLY A 199 -15.80 9.38 10.71
CA GLY A 199 -16.73 10.50 10.51
C GLY A 199 -17.12 10.69 9.03
N GLN A 200 -16.31 10.16 8.14
CA GLN A 200 -16.47 10.09 6.69
C GLN A 200 -15.88 8.77 6.21
N GLU A 201 -16.51 8.12 5.24
CA GLU A 201 -15.99 6.89 4.64
C GLU A 201 -14.57 7.08 4.13
N GLY A 202 -13.74 6.07 4.28
CA GLY A 202 -12.31 6.10 3.94
C GLY A 202 -11.39 6.75 4.97
N ARG A 203 -11.91 7.49 5.98
CA ARG A 203 -11.09 8.02 7.07
C ARG A 203 -10.67 6.92 8.03
N VAL A 204 -9.42 7.01 8.50
CA VAL A 204 -8.84 6.03 9.41
C VAL A 204 -9.53 6.03 10.79
N THR A 205 -9.60 4.85 11.39
CA THR A 205 -10.15 4.62 12.73
C THR A 205 -9.08 4.11 13.68
N SER A 206 -9.36 4.14 14.99
CA SER A 206 -8.48 3.51 15.98
C SER A 206 -8.35 1.99 15.76
N GLY A 207 -9.37 1.34 15.20
CA GLY A 207 -9.32 -0.07 14.80
C GLY A 207 -8.35 -0.30 13.65
N ALA A 208 -8.32 0.56 12.64
CA ALA A 208 -7.36 0.52 11.54
C ALA A 208 -5.92 0.70 12.03
N ALA A 209 -5.68 1.70 12.91
CA ALA A 209 -4.36 1.95 13.47
C ALA A 209 -3.85 0.79 14.34
N LYS A 210 -4.71 0.21 15.19
CA LYS A 210 -4.39 -1.00 15.98
C LYS A 210 -4.09 -2.20 15.09
N SER A 211 -4.82 -2.36 14.01
CA SER A 211 -4.63 -3.48 13.07
C SER A 211 -3.30 -3.37 12.33
N LEU A 212 -2.94 -2.17 11.88
CA LEU A 212 -1.63 -1.91 11.27
C LEU A 212 -0.49 -2.10 12.26
N LEU A 213 -0.65 -1.65 13.51
CA LEU A 213 0.33 -1.85 14.57
C LEU A 213 0.52 -3.35 14.88
N GLY A 214 -0.56 -4.11 14.99
CA GLY A 214 -0.52 -5.55 15.17
C GLY A 214 0.18 -6.27 14.02
N LYS A 215 -0.07 -5.83 12.77
CA LYS A 215 0.63 -6.33 11.57
C LYS A 215 2.11 -6.01 11.62
N ALA A 216 2.49 -4.77 11.97
CA ALA A 216 3.88 -4.36 12.13
C ALA A 216 4.61 -5.18 13.23
N TYR A 217 3.94 -5.51 14.32
CA TYR A 217 4.48 -6.40 15.35
C TYR A 217 4.70 -7.84 14.84
N VAL A 218 3.74 -8.40 14.07
CA VAL A 218 3.92 -9.73 13.46
C VAL A 218 5.11 -9.78 12.51
N TYR A 219 5.36 -8.71 11.75
CA TYR A 219 6.51 -8.61 10.84
C TYR A 219 7.86 -8.52 11.56
N GLN A 220 7.86 -8.24 12.86
CA GLN A 220 9.03 -8.19 13.72
C GLN A 220 9.12 -9.37 14.71
N ASP A 221 8.30 -10.39 14.57
CA ASP A 221 8.15 -11.51 15.51
C ASP A 221 7.83 -11.07 16.97
N LYS A 222 7.28 -9.86 17.16
CA LYS A 222 6.75 -9.35 18.45
C LYS A 222 5.35 -9.90 18.71
N PHE A 223 5.24 -11.23 18.88
CA PHE A 223 3.94 -11.92 18.92
C PHE A 223 3.14 -11.67 20.18
N ASP A 224 3.77 -11.36 21.30
CA ASP A 224 3.07 -11.04 22.55
C ASP A 224 2.33 -9.69 22.40
N GLU A 225 3.00 -8.68 21.87
CA GLU A 225 2.44 -7.35 21.56
C GLU A 225 1.37 -7.44 20.48
N ALA A 226 1.66 -8.18 19.40
CA ALA A 226 0.71 -8.40 18.30
C ALA A 226 -0.59 -9.04 18.79
N SER A 227 -0.50 -10.10 19.61
CA SER A 227 -1.68 -10.77 20.16
C SER A 227 -2.52 -9.84 21.01
N SER A 228 -1.87 -8.97 21.83
CA SER A 228 -2.56 -8.01 22.70
C SER A 228 -3.35 -6.99 21.90
N ILE A 229 -2.69 -6.29 20.96
CA ILE A 229 -3.33 -5.19 20.22
C ILE A 229 -4.39 -5.67 19.22
N LEU A 230 -4.18 -6.82 18.56
CA LEU A 230 -5.16 -7.40 17.64
C LEU A 230 -6.40 -7.91 18.37
N GLU A 231 -6.22 -8.46 19.59
CA GLU A 231 -7.35 -8.85 20.44
C GLU A 231 -8.19 -7.66 20.90
N GLU A 232 -7.60 -6.46 21.05
CA GLU A 232 -8.38 -5.24 21.31
C GLU A 232 -9.30 -4.90 20.13
N VAL A 233 -8.83 -5.07 18.89
CA VAL A 233 -9.66 -4.88 17.69
C VAL A 233 -10.79 -5.92 17.65
N ILE A 234 -10.48 -7.20 17.88
CA ILE A 234 -11.47 -8.27 17.87
C ILE A 234 -12.54 -8.06 18.96
N ASN A 235 -12.10 -7.73 20.18
CA ASN A 235 -12.99 -7.53 21.32
C ASN A 235 -13.79 -6.24 21.26
N SER A 236 -13.45 -5.30 20.39
CA SER A 236 -14.22 -4.07 20.17
C SER A 236 -15.62 -4.37 19.63
N GLY A 237 -15.77 -5.48 18.89
CA GLY A 237 -17.00 -5.85 18.20
C GLY A 237 -17.37 -4.90 17.05
N ALA A 238 -16.44 -4.01 16.63
CA ALA A 238 -16.68 -3.07 15.55
C ALA A 238 -16.72 -3.72 14.17
N TYR A 239 -16.06 -4.89 14.02
CA TYR A 239 -15.93 -5.58 12.75
C TYR A 239 -16.44 -7.00 12.83
N THR A 240 -16.90 -7.53 11.70
CA THR A 240 -17.36 -8.92 11.60
C THR A 240 -17.09 -9.47 10.21
N LEU A 241 -16.86 -10.79 10.10
CA LEU A 241 -16.73 -11.44 8.81
C LEU A 241 -18.06 -11.35 8.04
N VAL A 242 -18.00 -10.96 6.78
CA VAL A 242 -19.14 -10.98 5.86
C VAL A 242 -19.42 -12.44 5.49
N GLU A 243 -20.68 -12.88 5.61
CA GLU A 243 -21.07 -14.26 5.39
C GLU A 243 -20.83 -14.71 3.94
N ASN A 244 -21.25 -13.86 2.99
CA ASN A 244 -21.01 -14.11 1.57
C ASN A 244 -19.70 -13.44 1.13
N TYR A 245 -18.67 -14.26 0.92
CA TYR A 245 -17.34 -13.79 0.56
C TYR A 245 -17.28 -12.95 -0.74
N ASP A 246 -18.18 -13.20 -1.69
CA ASP A 246 -18.25 -12.45 -2.97
C ASP A 246 -18.59 -10.97 -2.74
N GLU A 247 -19.43 -10.68 -1.75
CA GLU A 247 -19.85 -9.30 -1.43
C GLU A 247 -18.71 -8.40 -1.01
N ILE A 248 -17.62 -8.94 -0.44
CA ILE A 248 -16.46 -8.15 0.00
C ILE A 248 -15.83 -7.37 -1.15
N PHE A 249 -15.85 -7.92 -2.37
CA PHE A 249 -15.15 -7.37 -3.53
C PHE A 249 -16.07 -6.67 -4.54
N GLU A 250 -17.34 -6.57 -4.22
CA GLU A 250 -18.31 -5.79 -5.00
C GLU A 250 -18.51 -4.39 -4.37
N HIS A 251 -18.92 -3.40 -5.18
CA HIS A 251 -19.15 -2.02 -4.69
C HIS A 251 -20.07 -1.94 -3.47
N GLN A 252 -21.09 -2.81 -3.41
CA GLN A 252 -22.04 -2.82 -2.29
C GLN A 252 -21.42 -3.29 -0.98
N GLY A 253 -20.26 -3.96 -1.03
CA GLY A 253 -19.52 -4.42 0.13
C GLY A 253 -18.45 -3.45 0.62
N GLU A 254 -18.21 -2.37 -0.11
CA GLU A 254 -17.23 -1.35 0.25
C GLU A 254 -17.58 -0.67 1.57
N ASN A 255 -16.55 -0.39 2.36
CA ASN A 255 -16.68 0.19 3.70
C ASN A 255 -17.66 -0.60 4.62
N GLY A 256 -17.86 -1.89 4.32
CA GLY A 256 -18.78 -2.77 5.01
C GLY A 256 -18.24 -3.33 6.33
N ALA A 257 -18.96 -4.31 6.87
CA ALA A 257 -18.68 -4.85 8.21
C ALA A 257 -17.30 -5.53 8.36
N GLU A 258 -16.69 -6.00 7.27
CA GLU A 258 -15.34 -6.59 7.27
C GLU A 258 -14.24 -5.59 6.94
N ALA A 259 -14.59 -4.40 6.46
CA ALA A 259 -13.65 -3.34 6.11
C ALA A 259 -13.04 -2.70 7.37
N VAL A 260 -11.75 -2.94 7.61
CA VAL A 260 -11.02 -2.26 8.68
C VAL A 260 -10.36 -1.00 8.15
N PHE A 261 -9.76 -1.08 6.96
CA PHE A 261 -9.26 0.06 6.21
C PHE A 261 -9.30 -0.22 4.71
N GLU A 262 -9.91 0.66 3.96
CA GLU A 262 -9.99 0.62 2.51
C GLU A 262 -9.44 1.89 1.89
N VAL A 263 -8.65 1.73 0.84
CA VAL A 263 -8.27 2.84 -0.02
C VAL A 263 -9.44 3.15 -0.94
N GLN A 264 -9.90 4.39 -0.88
CA GLN A 264 -11.04 4.85 -1.66
C GLN A 264 -10.60 5.23 -3.07
N TYR A 265 -11.36 4.81 -4.07
CA TYR A 265 -11.17 5.18 -5.47
C TYR A 265 -12.42 5.80 -6.05
N SER A 266 -12.26 6.52 -7.15
CA SER A 266 -13.35 7.24 -7.80
C SER A 266 -13.24 7.13 -9.32
N ASP A 267 -14.39 7.16 -9.99
CA ASP A 267 -14.50 7.27 -11.43
C ASP A 267 -14.92 8.68 -11.90
N ALA A 268 -14.87 9.67 -10.98
CA ALA A 268 -15.31 11.04 -11.24
C ALA A 268 -14.40 11.78 -12.22
N GLU A 269 -13.10 11.43 -12.25
CA GLU A 269 -12.10 12.03 -13.13
C GLU A 269 -11.51 10.99 -14.08
N GLY A 270 -11.20 11.41 -15.31
CA GLY A 270 -10.55 10.55 -16.29
C GLY A 270 -9.08 10.34 -15.99
N ALA A 271 -8.54 9.20 -16.37
CA ALA A 271 -7.12 8.88 -16.29
C ALA A 271 -6.54 8.55 -17.67
N SER A 272 -5.21 8.58 -17.76
CA SER A 272 -4.47 8.19 -18.95
C SER A 272 -3.18 7.47 -18.57
N PHE A 273 -2.56 6.78 -19.53
CA PHE A 273 -1.26 6.14 -19.33
C PHE A 273 -0.10 7.11 -19.12
N ASP A 274 -0.32 8.42 -19.32
CA ASP A 274 0.75 9.43 -19.14
C ASP A 274 1.04 9.75 -17.67
N CYS A 275 0.08 9.51 -16.76
CA CYS A 275 0.26 9.75 -15.32
C CYS A 275 -0.59 8.78 -14.50
N PHE A 276 -0.03 7.67 -14.09
CA PHE A 276 -0.71 6.73 -13.20
C PHE A 276 -0.94 7.28 -11.79
N GLN A 277 0.00 8.06 -11.28
CA GLN A 277 -0.13 8.72 -9.98
C GLN A 277 -1.28 9.73 -9.93
N CYS A 278 -1.72 10.23 -11.08
CA CYS A 278 -2.80 11.21 -11.19
C CYS A 278 -4.19 10.56 -11.27
N SER A 279 -4.28 9.24 -11.27
CA SER A 279 -5.56 8.53 -11.40
C SER A 279 -6.27 8.47 -10.06
N GLU A 280 -7.52 8.93 -10.02
CA GLU A 280 -8.45 8.71 -8.91
C GLU A 280 -9.03 7.29 -8.91
N GLY A 281 -8.87 6.54 -10.00
CA GLY A 281 -9.39 5.19 -10.18
C GLY A 281 -8.42 4.09 -9.78
N ASN A 282 -8.96 2.92 -9.43
CA ASN A 282 -8.17 1.73 -9.14
C ASN A 282 -7.63 1.09 -10.42
N ILE A 283 -6.38 1.38 -10.74
CA ILE A 283 -5.69 0.88 -11.93
C ILE A 283 -5.46 -0.63 -11.87
N ALA A 284 -5.30 -1.21 -10.67
CA ALA A 284 -5.11 -2.67 -10.54
C ALA A 284 -6.25 -3.47 -11.17
N VAL A 285 -7.45 -2.92 -11.22
CA VAL A 285 -8.62 -3.56 -11.82
C VAL A 285 -8.42 -3.78 -13.32
N GLY A 286 -7.80 -2.82 -14.01
CA GLY A 286 -7.42 -2.95 -15.42
C GLY A 286 -6.31 -3.98 -15.62
N PHE A 287 -5.28 -3.96 -14.78
CA PHE A 287 -4.17 -4.93 -14.86
C PHE A 287 -4.61 -6.37 -14.58
N ASN A 288 -5.54 -6.59 -13.65
CA ASN A 288 -6.14 -7.90 -13.38
C ASN A 288 -7.12 -8.36 -14.45
N GLY A 289 -7.67 -7.43 -15.24
CA GLY A 289 -8.76 -7.69 -16.17
C GLY A 289 -8.43 -8.68 -17.28
N ILE A 290 -9.47 -9.30 -17.82
CA ILE A 290 -9.37 -10.35 -18.84
C ILE A 290 -9.05 -9.70 -20.20
N ARG A 291 -7.96 -10.11 -20.84
CA ARG A 291 -7.56 -9.58 -22.15
C ARG A 291 -8.61 -9.85 -23.23
N GLN A 292 -8.95 -8.80 -23.99
CA GLN A 292 -9.90 -8.86 -25.13
C GLN A 292 -11.22 -9.58 -24.78
N TYR A 293 -11.69 -9.40 -23.55
CA TYR A 293 -12.91 -10.06 -23.12
C TYR A 293 -14.15 -9.48 -23.80
N ASN A 294 -15.00 -10.38 -24.28
CA ASN A 294 -16.32 -10.05 -24.77
C ASN A 294 -17.33 -11.08 -24.23
N GLY A 295 -18.13 -10.68 -23.28
CA GLY A 295 -19.09 -11.53 -22.59
C GLY A 295 -19.87 -10.78 -21.52
N PRO A 296 -20.69 -11.44 -20.71
CA PRO A 296 -21.46 -10.83 -19.62
C PRO A 296 -20.58 -10.60 -18.38
N VAL A 297 -21.03 -9.72 -17.49
CA VAL A 297 -20.53 -9.45 -16.15
C VAL A 297 -19.23 -8.65 -16.10
N PHE A 298 -18.17 -9.09 -16.77
CA PHE A 298 -16.86 -8.47 -16.68
C PHE A 298 -16.57 -7.55 -17.85
N ASP A 299 -15.70 -6.56 -17.62
CA ASP A 299 -15.06 -5.79 -18.66
C ASP A 299 -13.71 -6.39 -19.08
N SER A 300 -13.14 -5.87 -20.17
CA SER A 300 -11.83 -6.26 -20.67
C SER A 300 -10.72 -5.58 -19.84
N GLY A 301 -9.53 -6.15 -19.83
CA GLY A 301 -8.33 -5.57 -19.19
C GLY A 301 -7.05 -6.13 -19.80
N PHE A 302 -5.95 -6.07 -19.02
CA PHE A 302 -4.59 -6.26 -19.53
C PHE A 302 -3.96 -7.61 -19.19
N SER A 303 -4.56 -8.40 -18.29
CA SER A 303 -4.13 -9.77 -17.92
C SER A 303 -2.72 -9.89 -17.32
N PHE A 304 -2.32 -8.98 -16.43
CA PHE A 304 -0.99 -9.04 -15.79
C PHE A 304 -0.93 -9.88 -14.52
N ASN A 305 -2.05 -10.29 -13.96
CA ASN A 305 -2.12 -11.09 -12.75
C ASN A 305 -2.90 -12.37 -13.05
N VAL A 306 -2.18 -13.44 -13.44
CA VAL A 306 -2.76 -14.71 -13.85
C VAL A 306 -2.45 -15.80 -12.82
N PRO A 307 -3.43 -16.21 -12.00
CA PRO A 307 -3.23 -17.23 -10.96
C PRO A 307 -2.67 -18.54 -11.51
N THR A 308 -1.72 -19.12 -10.77
CA THR A 308 -1.13 -20.42 -11.10
C THR A 308 -2.08 -21.58 -10.82
N GLN A 309 -1.78 -22.77 -11.37
CA GLN A 309 -2.51 -23.99 -11.04
C GLN A 309 -2.32 -24.36 -9.56
N GLU A 310 -1.13 -24.09 -8.99
CA GLU A 310 -0.81 -24.33 -7.58
C GLU A 310 -1.70 -23.46 -6.66
N ALA A 311 -1.94 -22.19 -7.02
CA ALA A 311 -2.86 -21.34 -6.28
C ALA A 311 -4.30 -21.86 -6.32
N VAL A 312 -4.74 -22.41 -7.45
CA VAL A 312 -6.05 -23.04 -7.60
C VAL A 312 -6.17 -24.33 -6.77
N ASP A 313 -5.11 -25.13 -6.75
CA ASP A 313 -5.06 -26.41 -6.03
C ASP A 313 -4.88 -26.26 -4.51
N ALA A 314 -4.45 -25.07 -4.04
CA ALA A 314 -4.40 -24.76 -2.61
C ALA A 314 -5.77 -24.72 -1.94
N PHE A 315 -6.85 -24.50 -2.69
CA PHE A 315 -8.21 -24.51 -2.15
C PHE A 315 -8.69 -25.94 -1.88
N GLU A 316 -9.09 -26.22 -0.66
CA GLU A 316 -9.70 -27.49 -0.30
C GLU A 316 -11.04 -27.72 -1.03
N THR A 317 -11.37 -28.99 -1.24
CA THR A 317 -12.69 -29.35 -1.80
C THR A 317 -13.81 -28.81 -0.92
N GLY A 318 -14.71 -28.02 -1.52
CA GLY A 318 -15.86 -27.41 -0.86
C GLY A 318 -15.59 -26.02 -0.31
N ASP A 319 -14.41 -25.44 -0.54
CA ASP A 319 -14.12 -24.04 -0.21
C ASP A 319 -14.89 -23.10 -1.14
N LEU A 320 -15.79 -22.31 -0.57
CA LEU A 320 -16.70 -21.41 -1.29
C LEU A 320 -15.96 -20.19 -1.86
N ARG A 321 -14.76 -19.88 -1.35
CA ARG A 321 -13.96 -18.73 -1.80
C ARG A 321 -13.33 -18.96 -3.17
N LYS A 322 -13.08 -20.22 -3.55
CA LYS A 322 -12.35 -20.56 -4.77
C LYS A 322 -12.88 -19.84 -6.01
N ASP A 323 -14.17 -20.00 -6.30
CA ASP A 323 -14.80 -19.43 -7.50
C ASP A 323 -15.03 -17.90 -7.38
N VAL A 324 -14.85 -17.32 -6.18
CA VAL A 324 -14.88 -15.87 -5.94
C VAL A 324 -13.49 -15.25 -6.14
N ALA A 325 -12.46 -15.90 -5.64
CA ALA A 325 -11.09 -15.39 -5.72
C ALA A 325 -10.48 -15.60 -7.11
N ILE A 326 -10.73 -16.77 -7.72
CA ILE A 326 -10.12 -17.18 -8.98
C ILE A 326 -11.20 -17.51 -10.01
N LEU A 327 -11.18 -16.78 -11.13
CA LEU A 327 -12.04 -17.03 -12.27
C LEU A 327 -11.41 -18.09 -13.20
N ASP A 328 -12.02 -19.27 -13.33
CA ASP A 328 -11.74 -20.20 -14.41
C ASP A 328 -12.39 -19.68 -15.71
N ILE A 329 -11.60 -18.98 -16.53
CA ILE A 329 -12.11 -18.33 -17.75
C ILE A 329 -12.51 -19.34 -18.80
N VAL A 330 -11.89 -20.51 -18.84
CA VAL A 330 -12.22 -21.56 -19.81
C VAL A 330 -13.64 -22.09 -19.55
N ARG A 331 -13.92 -22.43 -18.31
CA ARG A 331 -15.24 -22.84 -17.84
C ARG A 331 -16.28 -21.74 -18.02
N TRP A 332 -15.94 -20.53 -17.59
CA TRP A 332 -16.81 -19.36 -17.68
C TRP A 332 -17.21 -19.04 -19.13
N ALA A 333 -16.24 -18.99 -20.04
CA ALA A 333 -16.51 -18.71 -21.45
C ALA A 333 -17.41 -19.75 -22.09
N ALA A 334 -17.16 -21.03 -21.81
CA ALA A 334 -18.00 -22.12 -22.31
C ALA A 334 -19.44 -22.04 -21.79
N GLN A 335 -19.65 -21.66 -20.53
CA GLN A 335 -20.97 -21.58 -19.90
C GLN A 335 -21.75 -20.31 -20.28
N ARG A 336 -21.06 -19.20 -20.54
CA ARG A 336 -21.67 -17.88 -20.75
C ARG A 336 -21.62 -17.41 -22.18
N GLY A 337 -21.02 -18.17 -23.11
CA GLY A 337 -20.84 -17.77 -24.51
C GLY A 337 -19.88 -16.58 -24.67
N ALA A 338 -18.91 -16.42 -23.74
CA ALA A 338 -17.95 -15.36 -23.79
C ALA A 338 -16.74 -15.73 -24.66
N THR A 339 -16.01 -14.73 -25.15
CA THR A 339 -14.72 -14.87 -25.82
C THR A 339 -13.66 -14.05 -25.10
N TYR A 340 -12.39 -14.44 -25.20
CA TYR A 340 -11.27 -13.76 -24.58
C TYR A 340 -9.97 -14.02 -25.33
N GLY A 341 -8.99 -13.12 -25.17
CA GLY A 341 -7.63 -13.30 -25.67
C GLY A 341 -6.77 -14.06 -24.67
N ARG A 342 -5.86 -14.88 -25.20
CA ARG A 342 -4.94 -15.65 -24.36
C ARG A 342 -3.78 -14.76 -24.01
N GLY A 343 -3.38 -13.90 -23.67
CA GLY A 343 -2.16 -13.18 -23.33
C GLY A 343 -0.90 -14.06 -23.08
N TYR A 344 0.15 -13.44 -22.72
CA TYR A 344 1.37 -14.10 -22.28
C TYR A 344 1.12 -14.80 -20.93
N GLU A 345 1.81 -15.89 -20.66
CA GLU A 345 1.70 -16.72 -19.44
C GLU A 345 0.25 -17.13 -19.07
N HIS A 346 -0.61 -17.30 -20.08
CA HIS A 346 -2.01 -17.61 -19.87
C HIS A 346 -2.23 -18.97 -19.20
N THR A 347 -2.64 -18.98 -17.95
CA THR A 347 -2.91 -20.19 -17.16
C THR A 347 -4.34 -20.74 -17.33
N GLY A 348 -5.26 -19.95 -17.84
CA GLY A 348 -6.71 -20.24 -17.84
C GLY A 348 -7.46 -19.65 -16.66
N TYR A 349 -6.77 -18.88 -15.80
CA TYR A 349 -7.32 -18.29 -14.59
C TYR A 349 -7.08 -16.78 -14.54
N PHE A 350 -7.93 -16.06 -13.79
CA PHE A 350 -7.79 -14.62 -13.53
C PHE A 350 -8.13 -14.30 -12.08
N ASN A 351 -7.49 -13.27 -11.51
CA ASN A 351 -7.84 -12.73 -10.20
C ASN A 351 -9.24 -12.09 -10.28
N ARG A 352 -10.29 -12.79 -9.81
CA ARG A 352 -11.68 -12.32 -9.95
C ARG A 352 -12.03 -11.22 -8.94
N LYS A 353 -11.31 -11.09 -7.84
CA LYS A 353 -11.58 -10.08 -6.82
C LYS A 353 -11.56 -8.66 -7.39
N TYR A 354 -10.60 -8.39 -8.26
CA TYR A 354 -10.35 -7.07 -8.82
C TYR A 354 -10.41 -7.04 -10.35
N ILE A 355 -11.46 -7.59 -10.94
CA ILE A 355 -11.77 -7.41 -12.35
C ILE A 355 -12.94 -6.41 -12.47
N ALA A 356 -12.88 -5.45 -13.38
CA ALA A 356 -13.96 -4.51 -13.61
C ALA A 356 -15.28 -5.23 -13.96
N ARG A 357 -16.37 -4.76 -13.38
CA ARG A 357 -17.73 -5.22 -13.70
C ARG A 357 -18.35 -4.34 -14.76
N LYS A 358 -19.12 -4.93 -15.66
CA LYS A 358 -19.92 -4.16 -16.63
C LYS A 358 -20.93 -3.29 -15.91
N GLY A 359 -20.90 -2.01 -16.21
CA GLY A 359 -21.75 -1.02 -15.58
C GLY A 359 -21.06 -0.25 -14.47
N ASP A 360 -19.83 -0.63 -14.09
CA ASP A 360 -18.94 0.28 -13.36
C ASP A 360 -18.78 1.51 -14.24
N SER A 361 -19.01 2.68 -13.65
CA SER A 361 -18.88 3.92 -14.39
C SER A 361 -17.42 4.25 -14.61
N ASN A 362 -17.16 5.07 -15.59
CA ASN A 362 -15.81 5.52 -15.89
C ASN A 362 -15.84 6.80 -16.74
N VAL A 363 -14.86 7.63 -16.48
CA VAL A 363 -14.53 8.79 -17.31
C VAL A 363 -13.12 8.58 -17.86
N GLY A 364 -12.96 8.69 -19.16
CA GLY A 364 -11.68 8.39 -19.83
C GLY A 364 -11.48 6.89 -20.08
N ASP A 365 -10.29 6.36 -19.81
CA ASP A 365 -10.01 4.93 -19.98
C ASP A 365 -10.57 4.12 -18.81
N GLN A 366 -11.56 3.28 -19.11
CA GLN A 366 -12.26 2.47 -18.10
C GLN A 366 -11.35 1.47 -17.35
N ASN A 367 -10.21 1.12 -17.91
CA ASN A 367 -9.23 0.25 -17.25
C ASN A 367 -8.34 0.99 -16.25
N LEU A 368 -8.41 2.32 -16.22
CA LEU A 368 -7.64 3.19 -15.35
C LEU A 368 -8.50 3.99 -14.36
N THR A 369 -9.81 3.95 -14.51
CA THR A 369 -10.75 4.79 -13.73
C THR A 369 -11.78 3.98 -12.96
N ASN A 370 -11.50 2.74 -12.61
CA ASN A 370 -12.46 1.89 -11.89
C ASN A 370 -12.62 2.35 -10.44
N PRO A 371 -13.87 2.54 -9.94
CA PRO A 371 -14.11 3.03 -8.58
C PRO A 371 -13.99 1.95 -7.49
N ASN A 372 -13.65 0.70 -7.80
CA ASN A 372 -13.58 -0.38 -6.83
C ASN A 372 -12.44 -0.15 -5.83
N ASN A 373 -12.77 -0.02 -4.54
CA ASN A 373 -11.82 0.20 -3.45
C ASN A 373 -10.80 -0.94 -3.30
N TYR A 374 -9.60 -0.63 -2.86
CA TYR A 374 -8.63 -1.63 -2.41
C TYR A 374 -8.82 -1.90 -0.91
N ARG A 375 -9.04 -3.17 -0.54
CA ARG A 375 -9.24 -3.62 0.84
C ARG A 375 -7.88 -3.81 1.50
N ALA A 376 -7.28 -2.70 1.97
CA ALA A 376 -5.92 -2.70 2.52
C ALA A 376 -5.80 -3.50 3.83
N ILE A 377 -6.82 -3.45 4.69
CA ILE A 377 -6.91 -4.26 5.91
C ILE A 377 -8.34 -4.75 6.06
N ARG A 378 -8.53 -6.06 6.00
CA ARG A 378 -9.82 -6.74 6.27
C ARG A 378 -9.83 -7.40 7.64
N TYR A 379 -11.00 -7.58 8.22
CA TYR A 379 -11.14 -8.25 9.52
C TYR A 379 -10.61 -9.69 9.51
N ALA A 380 -10.67 -10.38 8.37
CA ALA A 380 -10.02 -11.68 8.21
C ALA A 380 -8.50 -11.61 8.41
N ASP A 381 -7.83 -10.51 8.00
CA ASP A 381 -6.39 -10.31 8.25
C ASP A 381 -6.12 -10.14 9.75
N VAL A 382 -6.94 -9.35 10.44
CA VAL A 382 -6.86 -9.21 11.92
C VAL A 382 -6.99 -10.56 12.62
N LEU A 383 -7.97 -11.38 12.24
CA LEU A 383 -8.19 -12.69 12.83
C LEU A 383 -7.02 -13.65 12.58
N LEU A 384 -6.51 -13.72 11.34
CA LEU A 384 -5.45 -14.66 10.99
C LEU A 384 -4.08 -14.21 11.54
N LEU A 385 -3.80 -12.90 11.62
CA LEU A 385 -2.62 -12.37 12.30
C LEU A 385 -2.71 -12.61 13.82
N ALA A 386 -3.90 -12.45 14.43
CA ALA A 386 -4.12 -12.78 15.84
C ALA A 386 -3.99 -14.29 16.10
N ALA A 387 -4.42 -15.14 15.17
CA ALA A 387 -4.23 -16.60 15.25
C ALA A 387 -2.74 -16.94 15.23
N GLU A 388 -1.97 -16.37 14.30
CA GLU A 388 -0.52 -16.57 14.22
C GLU A 388 0.18 -16.06 15.49
N ALA A 389 -0.12 -14.84 15.94
CA ALA A 389 0.47 -14.27 17.13
C ALA A 389 0.21 -15.13 18.37
N ASN A 390 -1.03 -15.61 18.57
CA ASN A 390 -1.35 -16.50 19.68
C ASN A 390 -0.69 -17.89 19.58
N ALA A 391 -0.43 -18.38 18.36
CA ALA A 391 0.27 -19.65 18.16
C ALA A 391 1.79 -19.55 18.38
N ARG A 392 2.37 -18.33 18.23
CA ARG A 392 3.83 -18.11 18.23
C ARG A 392 4.37 -17.29 19.40
N LYS A 393 3.51 -16.62 20.19
CA LYS A 393 3.94 -15.81 21.33
C LYS A 393 4.69 -16.64 22.40
N THR A 394 5.37 -15.98 23.31
CA THR A 394 6.21 -16.59 24.35
C THR A 394 5.51 -17.71 25.10
N THR A 395 4.24 -17.54 25.44
CA THR A 395 3.38 -18.59 25.98
C THR A 395 2.21 -18.81 25.03
N PRO A 396 2.28 -19.79 24.11
CA PRO A 396 1.25 -19.98 23.09
C PRO A 396 -0.14 -20.23 23.67
N ASP A 397 -1.15 -19.53 23.15
CA ASP A 397 -2.56 -19.83 23.39
C ASP A 397 -3.16 -20.45 22.12
N GLU A 398 -2.87 -21.72 21.94
CA GLU A 398 -3.35 -22.46 20.75
C GLU A 398 -4.88 -22.57 20.69
N ASN A 399 -5.60 -22.44 21.80
CA ASN A 399 -7.05 -22.42 21.80
C ASN A 399 -7.58 -21.15 21.13
N LYS A 400 -7.03 -19.99 21.50
CA LYS A 400 -7.36 -18.73 20.82
C LYS A 400 -6.94 -18.76 19.35
N ALA A 401 -5.72 -19.24 19.07
CA ALA A 401 -5.23 -19.38 17.69
C ALA A 401 -6.19 -20.19 16.81
N ARG A 402 -6.61 -21.37 17.29
CA ARG A 402 -7.60 -22.20 16.59
C ARG A 402 -8.96 -21.52 16.46
N ASN A 403 -9.41 -20.82 17.49
CA ASN A 403 -10.69 -20.13 17.44
C ASN A 403 -10.71 -19.07 16.33
N TYR A 404 -9.71 -18.23 16.25
CA TYR A 404 -9.63 -17.17 15.22
C TYR A 404 -9.48 -17.76 13.81
N LEU A 405 -8.61 -18.75 13.63
CA LEU A 405 -8.48 -19.49 12.38
C LEU A 405 -9.83 -20.10 11.94
N ASN A 406 -10.51 -20.77 12.86
CA ASN A 406 -11.74 -21.48 12.55
C ASN A 406 -12.95 -20.58 12.30
N LEU A 407 -12.94 -19.32 12.74
CA LEU A 407 -13.94 -18.33 12.31
C LEU A 407 -13.85 -18.08 10.80
N VAL A 408 -12.64 -17.88 10.27
CA VAL A 408 -12.42 -17.69 8.83
C VAL A 408 -12.80 -18.96 8.06
N ARG A 409 -12.38 -20.13 8.54
CA ARG A 409 -12.71 -21.41 7.91
C ARG A 409 -14.21 -21.72 7.95
N GLN A 410 -14.90 -21.38 9.02
CA GLN A 410 -16.36 -21.56 9.08
C GLN A 410 -17.07 -20.74 8.01
N ARG A 411 -16.66 -19.50 7.78
CA ARG A 411 -17.17 -18.68 6.68
C ARG A 411 -16.83 -19.31 5.33
N ALA A 412 -15.58 -19.77 5.14
CA ALA A 412 -15.09 -20.35 3.90
C ALA A 412 -15.82 -21.62 3.47
N PHE A 413 -16.28 -22.42 4.41
CA PHE A 413 -16.96 -23.69 4.13
C PHE A 413 -18.46 -23.69 4.46
N GLY A 414 -18.98 -22.62 5.05
CA GLY A 414 -20.37 -22.58 5.54
C GLY A 414 -20.67 -23.59 6.65
N THR A 415 -19.65 -24.22 7.25
CA THR A 415 -19.79 -25.28 8.25
C THR A 415 -18.57 -25.35 9.17
N THR A 416 -18.77 -25.88 10.38
CA THR A 416 -17.67 -26.15 11.33
C THR A 416 -16.97 -27.49 11.10
N SER A 417 -17.45 -28.33 10.16
CA SER A 417 -16.91 -29.69 9.93
C SER A 417 -15.45 -29.65 9.38
N LYS A 418 -15.01 -28.52 8.87
CA LYS A 418 -13.66 -28.27 8.37
C LYS A 418 -12.74 -27.53 9.38
N ALA A 419 -13.15 -27.49 10.66
CA ALA A 419 -12.37 -26.84 11.69
C ALA A 419 -11.02 -27.55 11.90
N ILE A 420 -9.97 -26.76 12.04
CA ILE A 420 -8.63 -27.21 12.39
C ILE A 420 -8.57 -27.52 13.89
N THR A 421 -8.02 -28.70 14.22
CA THR A 421 -7.78 -29.15 15.60
C THR A 421 -6.30 -29.40 15.90
N ALA A 422 -5.43 -29.13 14.93
CA ALA A 422 -3.99 -29.25 15.03
C ALA A 422 -3.38 -28.38 16.15
N SER A 423 -2.16 -28.68 16.55
CA SER A 423 -1.36 -27.94 17.54
C SER A 423 0.09 -27.85 17.10
N GLY A 424 0.90 -27.02 17.78
CA GLY A 424 2.32 -26.80 17.48
C GLY A 424 2.54 -26.27 16.06
N SER A 425 3.59 -26.76 15.40
CA SER A 425 3.96 -26.32 14.04
C SER A 425 2.87 -26.60 13.02
N THR A 426 2.13 -27.72 13.16
CA THR A 426 1.03 -28.04 12.23
C THR A 426 -0.12 -27.01 12.31
N LEU A 427 -0.36 -26.41 13.48
CA LEU A 427 -1.30 -25.29 13.59
C LEU A 427 -0.76 -24.04 12.92
N GLN A 428 0.54 -23.75 13.07
CA GLN A 428 1.18 -22.61 12.41
C GLN A 428 1.13 -22.77 10.88
N ASP A 429 1.39 -23.96 10.36
CA ASP A 429 1.27 -24.26 8.93
C ASP A 429 -0.18 -24.07 8.46
N ALA A 430 -1.16 -24.57 9.21
CA ALA A 430 -2.57 -24.41 8.84
C ALA A 430 -3.02 -22.93 8.82
N ILE A 431 -2.48 -22.07 9.71
CA ILE A 431 -2.74 -20.62 9.67
C ILE A 431 -2.12 -20.00 8.43
N PHE A 432 -0.89 -20.38 8.11
CA PHE A 432 -0.20 -19.89 6.94
C PHE A 432 -0.90 -20.29 5.63
N ASP A 433 -1.34 -21.53 5.52
CA ASP A 433 -2.08 -22.05 4.37
C ASP A 433 -3.46 -21.36 4.23
N GLU A 434 -4.14 -21.12 5.35
CA GLU A 434 -5.41 -20.39 5.34
C GLU A 434 -5.24 -18.95 4.86
N ARG A 435 -4.14 -18.27 5.25
CA ARG A 435 -3.81 -16.94 4.74
C ARG A 435 -3.62 -16.95 3.23
N ARG A 436 -2.94 -17.96 2.67
CA ARG A 436 -2.74 -18.09 1.22
C ARG A 436 -4.06 -18.03 0.46
N VAL A 437 -5.01 -18.88 0.82
CA VAL A 437 -6.30 -19.00 0.10
C VAL A 437 -7.25 -17.82 0.41
N GLU A 438 -7.19 -17.28 1.61
CA GLU A 438 -8.00 -16.11 1.99
C GLU A 438 -7.59 -14.84 1.21
N PHE A 439 -6.29 -14.62 1.03
CA PHE A 439 -5.74 -13.38 0.49
C PHE A 439 -5.15 -13.50 -0.92
N VAL A 440 -5.34 -14.63 -1.62
CA VAL A 440 -4.91 -14.73 -3.02
C VAL A 440 -5.50 -13.58 -3.83
N GLY A 441 -4.65 -12.88 -4.58
CA GLY A 441 -5.04 -11.74 -5.39
C GLY A 441 -5.08 -10.39 -4.66
N GLU A 442 -4.63 -10.31 -3.40
CA GLU A 442 -4.61 -9.09 -2.59
C GLU A 442 -3.20 -8.58 -2.24
N GLY A 443 -2.13 -9.21 -2.78
CA GLY A 443 -0.74 -8.76 -2.63
C GLY A 443 -0.05 -9.12 -1.31
N HIS A 444 -0.59 -10.08 -0.55
CA HIS A 444 -0.02 -10.47 0.75
C HIS A 444 1.02 -11.59 0.67
N ARG A 445 0.89 -12.50 -0.31
CA ARG A 445 1.58 -13.79 -0.32
C ARG A 445 3.10 -13.69 -0.33
N PHE A 446 3.68 -12.80 -1.15
CA PHE A 446 5.12 -12.61 -1.20
C PHE A 446 5.70 -12.28 0.18
N PHE A 447 5.11 -11.31 0.88
CA PHE A 447 5.57 -10.89 2.19
C PHE A 447 5.35 -11.96 3.27
N ASP A 448 4.27 -12.73 3.19
CA ASP A 448 4.05 -13.87 4.09
C ASP A 448 5.13 -14.94 3.89
N LEU A 449 5.52 -15.23 2.65
CA LEU A 449 6.62 -16.16 2.33
C LEU A 449 7.98 -15.68 2.83
N VAL A 450 8.29 -14.39 2.63
CA VAL A 450 9.56 -13.80 3.05
C VAL A 450 9.68 -13.79 4.58
N ARG A 451 8.68 -13.21 5.29
CA ARG A 451 8.73 -13.10 6.75
C ARG A 451 8.71 -14.44 7.49
N THR A 452 8.19 -15.50 6.85
CA THR A 452 8.17 -16.85 7.43
C THR A 452 9.34 -17.73 6.95
N GLY A 453 10.25 -17.19 6.13
CA GLY A 453 11.43 -17.89 5.62
C GLY A 453 11.12 -18.98 4.61
N ARG A 454 9.98 -18.93 3.92
CA ARG A 454 9.51 -19.95 2.97
C ARG A 454 9.77 -19.55 1.50
N ALA A 455 10.09 -18.29 1.22
CA ALA A 455 10.18 -17.75 -0.14
C ALA A 455 11.13 -18.55 -1.06
N ALA A 456 12.30 -18.95 -0.57
CA ALA A 456 13.27 -19.70 -1.35
C ALA A 456 12.80 -21.13 -1.73
N GLN A 457 11.75 -21.65 -1.12
CA GLN A 457 11.20 -22.98 -1.41
C GLN A 457 9.98 -22.91 -2.33
N GLU A 458 9.27 -21.78 -2.30
CA GLU A 458 7.97 -21.63 -2.95
C GLU A 458 8.04 -20.74 -4.22
N ILE A 459 9.00 -19.81 -4.31
CA ILE A 459 9.11 -18.87 -5.42
C ILE A 459 10.24 -19.27 -6.35
N ASP A 460 9.91 -19.51 -7.63
CA ASP A 460 10.88 -19.81 -8.66
C ASP A 460 11.81 -18.59 -8.89
N GLY A 461 13.12 -18.86 -9.08
CA GLY A 461 14.11 -17.80 -9.27
C GLY A 461 14.55 -17.06 -8.02
N PHE A 462 13.90 -17.26 -6.87
CA PHE A 462 14.23 -16.58 -5.63
C PHE A 462 15.66 -16.92 -5.16
N THR A 463 16.45 -15.90 -4.90
CA THR A 463 17.83 -16.02 -4.41
C THR A 463 17.88 -15.57 -2.95
N PRO A 464 18.14 -16.49 -1.98
CA PRO A 464 18.27 -16.14 -0.56
C PRO A 464 19.36 -15.10 -0.30
N ASN A 465 19.12 -14.23 0.69
CA ASN A 465 19.93 -13.07 1.06
C ASN A 465 20.03 -12.00 -0.03
N LYS A 466 19.14 -12.04 -1.03
CA LYS A 466 18.98 -11.03 -2.06
C LYS A 466 17.50 -10.63 -2.19
N ASN A 467 16.64 -11.58 -2.59
CA ASN A 467 15.27 -11.28 -3.00
C ASN A 467 14.28 -11.14 -1.83
N GLU A 468 14.73 -11.24 -0.57
CA GLU A 468 13.92 -10.84 0.60
C GLU A 468 13.63 -9.35 0.60
N LEU A 469 14.51 -8.54 -0.02
CA LEU A 469 14.37 -7.11 -0.20
C LEU A 469 14.60 -6.76 -1.67
N PHE A 470 13.86 -5.78 -2.14
CA PHE A 470 14.06 -5.24 -3.49
C PHE A 470 15.19 -4.20 -3.51
N PRO A 471 15.81 -3.93 -4.66
CA PRO A 471 16.89 -2.95 -4.74
C PRO A 471 16.39 -1.55 -4.49
N VAL A 472 17.20 -0.74 -3.81
CA VAL A 472 17.00 0.71 -3.82
C VAL A 472 17.15 1.19 -5.25
N PRO A 473 16.22 2.02 -5.77
CA PRO A 473 16.30 2.50 -7.13
C PRO A 473 17.60 3.24 -7.41
N PHE A 474 18.14 3.04 -8.60
CA PHE A 474 19.45 3.56 -8.97
C PHE A 474 19.52 5.10 -8.90
N GLU A 475 18.47 5.77 -9.33
CA GLU A 475 18.38 7.23 -9.30
C GLU A 475 18.43 7.78 -7.88
N GLU A 476 17.84 7.09 -6.92
CA GLU A 476 17.84 7.46 -5.51
C GLU A 476 19.23 7.35 -4.89
N ILE A 477 19.99 6.31 -5.23
CA ILE A 477 21.39 6.16 -4.82
C ILE A 477 22.23 7.31 -5.41
N GLN A 478 22.02 7.65 -6.68
CA GLN A 478 22.71 8.79 -7.29
C GLN A 478 22.32 10.11 -6.63
N PHE A 479 21.02 10.31 -6.35
CA PHE A 479 20.51 11.50 -5.69
C PHE A 479 21.12 11.69 -4.30
N SER A 480 21.29 10.59 -3.55
CA SER A 480 21.97 10.61 -2.25
C SER A 480 23.48 10.87 -2.32
N ASN A 481 24.04 11.03 -3.51
CA ASN A 481 25.47 11.17 -3.75
C ASN A 481 26.29 10.01 -3.12
N GLY A 482 25.74 8.79 -3.14
CA GLY A 482 26.35 7.59 -2.58
C GLY A 482 26.26 7.46 -1.06
N ASN A 483 25.46 8.27 -0.39
CA ASN A 483 25.16 8.14 1.04
C ASN A 483 24.31 6.90 1.34
N TRP A 484 23.51 6.44 0.38
CA TRP A 484 22.70 5.24 0.53
C TRP A 484 23.34 4.05 -0.17
N GLU A 485 23.65 3.03 0.61
CA GLU A 485 24.17 1.77 0.08
C GLU A 485 23.04 0.95 -0.55
N GLN A 486 23.39 0.13 -1.54
CA GLN A 486 22.45 -0.79 -2.17
C GLN A 486 22.14 -1.97 -1.25
N ASN A 487 20.98 -2.61 -1.45
CA ASN A 487 20.64 -3.87 -0.82
C ASN A 487 21.54 -4.99 -1.35
N ASN A 488 21.74 -6.01 -0.51
CA ASN A 488 22.66 -7.11 -0.83
C ASN A 488 22.26 -7.81 -2.14
N GLY A 489 23.23 -8.07 -2.98
CA GLY A 489 23.06 -8.82 -4.23
C GLY A 489 22.65 -7.98 -5.46
N TYR A 490 22.53 -6.64 -5.32
CA TYR A 490 22.16 -5.72 -6.41
C TYR A 490 23.26 -4.72 -6.77
#